data_bdffe9facb33da0ebf750a3c5e662ce3
#
_entry.id   bdffe9facb33da0ebf750a3c5e662ce3
#
_cell.length_a   1.000
_cell.length_b   1.000
_cell.length_c   1.000
_cell.angle_alpha   90.00
_cell.angle_beta   90.00
_cell.angle_gamma   90.00
#
_symmetry.space_group_name_H-M   'P 1'
#
loop_
_entity.id
_entity.type
_entity.pdbx_description
1 polymer ?
#
loop_
_entity_poly.entity_id
_entity_poly.type
_entity_poly.pdbx_seq_one_letter_code
_entity_poly.pdbx_strand_id
1 'polypeptide(L)' 'MAYQLPESGFLRLPQIIGDAKRGIPAVIPVSKSAWWEGCKTGRFPKPVKLGPRTTAWAVADIRALIASV' A
#
# COMPACT_ATOMS: atom_id res chain seq x y z
N MET A 1 17.96 4.08 -6.14
CA MET A 1 17.95 3.70 -4.72
C MET A 1 16.66 2.93 -4.43
N ALA A 2 16.78 1.79 -3.83
CA ALA A 2 15.61 0.97 -3.53
C ALA A 2 14.81 1.57 -2.37
N TYR A 3 13.49 1.58 -2.53
CA TYR A 3 12.60 2.02 -1.47
C TYR A 3 12.53 0.93 -0.41
N GLN A 4 12.79 1.29 0.84
CA GLN A 4 12.70 0.34 1.95
C GLN A 4 11.46 0.63 2.78
N LEU A 5 10.69 -0.43 3.06
CA LEU A 5 9.54 -0.33 3.92
C LEU A 5 9.99 -0.13 5.37
N PRO A 6 9.29 0.69 6.15
CA PRO A 6 9.52 0.74 7.59
C PRO A 6 9.16 -0.61 8.22
N GLU A 7 9.71 -0.86 9.40
CA GLU A 7 9.44 -2.13 10.09
C GLU A 7 8.05 -2.18 10.70
N SER A 8 7.49 -1.02 11.02
CA SER A 8 6.18 -0.92 11.65
C SER A 8 5.49 0.37 11.21
N GLY A 9 4.24 0.52 11.57
CA GLY A 9 3.46 1.71 11.26
C GLY A 9 2.52 1.47 10.10
N PHE A 10 2.23 2.56 9.38
CA PHE A 10 1.23 2.54 8.29
C PHE A 10 1.79 3.19 7.04
N LEU A 11 1.28 2.73 5.89
CA LEU A 11 1.60 3.29 4.59
C LEU A 11 0.34 3.86 3.97
N ARG A 12 0.47 5.01 3.31
CA ARG A 12 -0.60 5.60 2.52
C ARG A 12 -0.55 5.02 1.10
N LEU A 13 -1.65 5.17 0.36
CA LEU A 13 -1.75 4.59 -0.98
C LEU A 13 -0.58 4.97 -1.91
N PRO A 14 -0.18 6.25 -2.02
CA PRO A 14 0.95 6.59 -2.89
C PRO A 14 2.25 5.87 -2.51
N GLN A 15 2.42 5.55 -1.24
CA GLN A 15 3.62 4.83 -0.79
C GLN A 15 3.57 3.35 -1.18
N ILE A 16 2.38 2.82 -1.41
CA ILE A 16 2.20 1.41 -1.76
C ILE A 16 2.30 1.20 -3.27
N ILE A 17 1.50 1.92 -4.03
CA ILE A 17 1.44 1.75 -5.49
C ILE A 17 2.34 2.72 -6.25
N GLY A 18 3.01 3.62 -5.54
CA GLY A 18 3.89 4.59 -6.13
C GLY A 18 3.16 5.84 -6.60
N ASP A 19 3.93 6.89 -6.84
CA ASP A 19 3.42 8.15 -7.36
C ASP A 19 4.50 8.79 -8.24
N ALA A 20 4.33 8.68 -9.54
CA ALA A 20 5.32 9.17 -10.49
C ALA A 20 5.50 10.69 -10.38
N LYS A 21 4.45 11.43 -10.07
CA LYS A 21 4.53 12.89 -9.94
C LYS A 21 5.37 13.32 -8.75
N ARG A 22 5.36 12.52 -7.68
CA ARG A 22 6.14 12.80 -6.48
C ARG A 22 7.46 12.03 -6.43
N GLY A 23 7.74 11.22 -7.43
CA GLY A 23 8.94 10.42 -7.46
C GLY A 23 8.95 9.28 -6.45
N ILE A 24 7.78 8.82 -6.03
CA ILE A 24 7.67 7.71 -5.08
C ILE A 24 7.64 6.41 -5.84
N PRO A 25 8.62 5.50 -5.60
CA PRO A 25 8.63 4.21 -6.29
C PRO A 25 7.51 3.30 -5.78
N ALA A 26 7.02 2.46 -6.67
CA ALA A 26 5.97 1.50 -6.33
C ALA A 26 6.55 0.33 -5.55
N VAL A 27 5.95 0.01 -4.42
CA VAL A 27 6.24 -1.23 -3.69
C VAL A 27 5.47 -2.38 -4.35
N ILE A 28 4.21 -2.11 -4.68
CA ILE A 28 3.36 -3.05 -5.41
C ILE A 28 2.91 -2.34 -6.68
N PRO A 29 3.44 -2.70 -7.85
CA PRO A 29 3.20 -1.96 -9.09
C PRO A 29 1.86 -2.29 -9.74
N VAL A 30 0.78 -1.84 -9.13
CA VAL A 30 -0.56 -1.99 -9.66
C VAL A 30 -1.21 -0.62 -9.80
N SER A 31 -2.24 -0.52 -10.64
CA SER A 31 -2.98 0.73 -10.78
C SER A 31 -3.84 0.96 -9.54
N LYS A 32 -4.27 2.20 -9.36
CA LYS A 32 -5.16 2.56 -8.25
C LYS A 32 -6.44 1.75 -8.29
N SER A 33 -7.04 1.62 -9.49
CA SER A 33 -8.26 0.83 -9.66
C SER A 33 -8.04 -0.64 -9.30
N ALA A 34 -6.94 -1.22 -9.75
CA ALA A 34 -6.62 -2.61 -9.44
C ALA A 34 -6.39 -2.82 -7.95
N TRP A 35 -5.77 -1.84 -7.29
CA TRP A 35 -5.54 -1.90 -5.86
C TRP A 35 -6.86 -1.93 -5.09
N TRP A 36 -7.77 -1.00 -5.39
CA TRP A 36 -9.06 -0.94 -4.71
C TRP A 36 -9.92 -2.17 -5.00
N GLU A 37 -9.86 -2.69 -6.22
CA GLU A 37 -10.56 -3.92 -6.57
C GLU A 37 -10.04 -5.08 -5.73
N GLY A 38 -8.73 -5.19 -5.56
CA GLY A 38 -8.12 -6.23 -4.74
C GLY A 38 -8.48 -6.11 -3.27
N CYS A 39 -8.59 -4.88 -2.75
CA CYS A 39 -9.03 -4.66 -1.38
C CYS A 39 -10.47 -5.12 -1.18
N LYS A 40 -11.32 -4.90 -2.20
CA LYS A 40 -12.72 -5.26 -2.17
C LYS A 40 -12.93 -6.77 -2.22
N THR A 41 -12.12 -7.46 -3.02
CA THR A 41 -12.24 -8.91 -3.21
C THR A 41 -11.46 -9.73 -2.19
N GLY A 42 -10.67 -9.07 -1.35
CA GLY A 42 -9.87 -9.75 -0.34
C GLY A 42 -8.48 -10.17 -0.80
N ARG A 43 -8.09 -9.83 -2.02
CA ARG A 43 -6.73 -10.14 -2.52
C ARG A 43 -5.66 -9.29 -1.83
N PHE A 44 -6.04 -8.09 -1.44
CA PHE A 44 -5.14 -7.16 -0.77
C PHE A 44 -5.68 -6.83 0.63
N PRO A 45 -4.82 -6.38 1.55
CA PRO A 45 -5.25 -6.05 2.91
C PRO A 45 -6.31 -4.95 2.93
N LYS A 46 -7.18 -4.99 3.93
CA LYS A 46 -8.20 -3.98 4.10
C LYS A 46 -7.59 -2.69 4.63
N PRO A 47 -8.09 -1.53 4.16
CA PRO A 47 -7.61 -0.25 4.66
C PRO A 47 -8.02 0.01 6.11
N VAL A 48 -7.21 0.80 6.79
CA VAL A 48 -7.51 1.26 8.15
C VAL A 48 -7.73 2.76 8.10
N LYS A 49 -8.80 3.22 8.70
CA LYS A 49 -9.09 4.65 8.80
C LYS A 49 -8.36 5.25 9.99
N LEU A 50 -7.37 6.09 9.72
CA LEU A 50 -6.63 6.78 10.77
C LEU A 50 -7.28 8.10 11.16
N GLY A 51 -8.19 8.60 10.32
CA GLY A 51 -8.92 9.83 10.55
C GLY A 51 -9.99 10.01 9.49
N PRO A 52 -10.76 11.12 9.52
CA PRO A 52 -11.88 11.32 8.60
C PRO A 52 -11.50 11.23 7.12
N ARG A 53 -10.29 11.64 6.78
CA ARG A 53 -9.82 11.65 5.39
C ARG A 53 -8.49 10.90 5.23
N THR A 54 -8.09 10.16 6.23
CA THR A 54 -6.82 9.46 6.22
C THR A 54 -7.05 7.96 6.20
N THR A 55 -6.73 7.34 5.08
CA THR A 55 -6.79 5.90 4.91
C THR A 55 -5.38 5.38 4.71
N ALA A 56 -5.05 4.30 5.40
CA ALA A 56 -3.72 3.72 5.34
C ALA A 56 -3.80 2.21 5.49
N TRP A 57 -2.67 1.56 5.28
CA TRP A 57 -2.54 0.10 5.42
C TRP A 57 -1.40 -0.20 6.36
N ALA A 58 -1.58 -1.19 7.24
CA ALA A 58 -0.53 -1.60 8.16
C ALA A 58 0.67 -2.14 7.38
N VAL A 59 1.87 -1.70 7.75
CA VAL A 59 3.10 -2.17 7.10
C VAL A 59 3.21 -3.68 7.18
N ALA A 60 2.83 -4.28 8.31
CA ALA A 60 2.89 -5.72 8.48
C ALA A 60 2.04 -6.46 7.44
N ASP A 61 0.86 -5.92 7.11
CA ASP A 61 -0.01 -6.50 6.10
C ASP A 61 0.60 -6.39 4.70
N ILE A 62 1.22 -5.26 4.40
CA ILE A 62 1.89 -5.06 3.11
C ILE A 62 3.09 -5.99 2.97
N ARG A 63 3.87 -6.16 4.03
CA ARG A 63 4.99 -7.09 4.03
C ARG A 63 4.55 -8.53 3.81
N ALA A 64 3.45 -8.92 4.47
CA ALA A 64 2.89 -10.26 4.29
C ALA A 64 2.43 -10.48 2.85
N LEU A 65 1.82 -9.46 2.24
CA LEU A 65 1.39 -9.52 0.85
C LEU A 65 2.58 -9.71 -0.09
N ILE A 66 3.64 -8.96 0.13
CA ILE A 66 4.86 -9.08 -0.69
C ILE A 66 5.46 -10.47 -0.54
N ALA A 67 5.50 -10.99 0.66
CA ALA A 67 6.07 -12.31 0.93
C ALA A 67 5.27 -13.46 0.32
N SER A 68 3.99 -13.24 0.07
CA SER A 68 3.10 -14.27 -0.48
C SER A 68 3.08 -14.33 -2.00
N VAL A 69 3.77 -13.42 -2.65
CA VAL A 69 3.78 -13.32 -4.13
C VAL A 69 4.93 -14.11 -4.72
#